data_59d760ea140aa515d887326152371ec3
#
_entry.id   59d760ea140aa515d887326152371ec3
#
_cell.length_a   1.000
_cell.length_b   1.000
_cell.length_c   1.000
_cell.angle_alpha   90.00
_cell.angle_beta   90.00
_cell.angle_gamma   90.00
#
_symmetry.space_group_name_H-M   'P 1'
#
loop_
_entity.id
_entity.type
_entity.pdbx_description
1 polymer ?
#
loop_
_entity_poly.entity_id
_entity_poly.type
_entity_poly.pdbx_seq_one_letter_code
_entity_poly.pdbx_strand_id
1 'polypeptide(L)'
;RSVGEAIAENPTRTTFNPLFLYGASGVGKTHLINAIGAKIKELHPEKRVLYVSAHLFQVQYTDSVRNNTVNDFIKFYQTIDVLIVDDIQEFAGVTRTQNTFFHIFNHLQQNGKQLILSSDRSPAMLQGMEERMITRFKWGMVAELEKPTIELRKDILRSKIKRDGLKFPEEVISFIAENVCDSVRDLEGIIISIMAHATIYNREVDLDLAQRIVRKVVNYTQKEITIEDIINTVSDHFNISTALIRSASRKREVVQARQVAMYLAKTHTELSSARIGSYIGNRDHATVLHACKLIKDLKEVDKTFNSDLDTI
;
A
#
# COMPACT_ATOMS: atom_id res chain seq x y z
N ARG A 1 -10.38 -1.66 -17.14
CA ARG A 1 -10.07 -1.02 -18.42
C ARG A 1 -11.35 -0.66 -19.16
N SER A 2 -12.22 -1.61 -19.44
CA SER A 2 -13.48 -1.41 -20.19
C SER A 2 -14.41 -0.33 -19.62
N VAL A 3 -14.52 -0.23 -18.29
CA VAL A 3 -15.34 0.81 -17.64
C VAL A 3 -14.77 2.21 -17.85
N GLY A 4 -13.45 2.38 -17.72
CA GLY A 4 -12.80 3.66 -17.98
C GLY A 4 -12.95 4.11 -19.44
N GLU A 5 -12.85 3.17 -20.37
CA GLU A 5 -13.07 3.40 -21.79
C GLU A 5 -14.53 3.80 -22.07
N ALA A 6 -15.50 3.09 -21.49
CA ALA A 6 -16.92 3.43 -21.62
C ALA A 6 -17.27 4.82 -21.06
N ILE A 7 -16.67 5.20 -19.92
CA ILE A 7 -16.80 6.56 -19.37
C ILE A 7 -16.16 7.59 -20.30
N ALA A 8 -15.00 7.28 -20.87
CA ALA A 8 -14.31 8.20 -21.76
C ALA A 8 -15.09 8.43 -23.08
N GLU A 9 -15.72 7.41 -23.59
CA GLU A 9 -16.54 7.52 -24.81
C GLU A 9 -17.85 8.30 -24.58
N ASN A 10 -18.52 8.11 -23.43
CA ASN A 10 -19.80 8.75 -23.12
C ASN A 10 -19.89 9.25 -21.67
N PRO A 11 -19.15 10.28 -21.29
CA PRO A 11 -18.98 10.68 -19.88
C PRO A 11 -20.26 11.20 -19.20
N THR A 12 -21.31 11.55 -19.97
CA THR A 12 -22.58 12.08 -19.42
C THR A 12 -23.76 11.13 -19.53
N ARG A 13 -23.56 9.93 -20.06
CA ARG A 13 -24.62 8.93 -20.30
C ARG A 13 -24.31 7.55 -19.75
N THR A 14 -23.30 7.43 -18.88
CA THR A 14 -22.92 6.14 -18.33
C THR A 14 -23.73 5.78 -17.08
N THR A 15 -23.98 4.49 -16.91
CA THR A 15 -24.52 3.93 -15.66
C THR A 15 -23.45 3.92 -14.56
N PHE A 16 -22.18 4.25 -14.89
CA PHE A 16 -21.04 4.25 -13.99
C PHE A 16 -20.80 5.63 -13.35
N ASN A 17 -21.86 6.23 -12.80
CA ASN A 17 -21.80 7.57 -12.20
C ASN A 17 -22.42 7.58 -10.80
N PRO A 18 -21.63 7.82 -9.75
CA PRO A 18 -20.19 8.02 -9.75
C PRO A 18 -19.39 6.74 -10.03
N LEU A 19 -18.18 6.88 -10.57
CA LEU A 19 -17.14 5.85 -10.48
C LEU A 19 -16.37 6.07 -9.18
N PHE A 20 -16.39 5.11 -8.28
CA PHE A 20 -15.59 5.11 -7.06
C PHE A 20 -14.51 4.03 -7.16
N LEU A 21 -13.25 4.47 -7.32
CA LEU A 21 -12.09 3.59 -7.44
C LEU A 21 -11.33 3.52 -6.12
N TYR A 22 -11.17 2.34 -5.56
CA TYR A 22 -10.41 2.21 -4.32
C TYR A 22 -9.34 1.10 -4.42
N GLY A 23 -8.40 1.11 -3.49
CA GLY A 23 -7.33 0.11 -3.41
C GLY A 23 -6.14 0.62 -2.62
N ALA A 24 -5.21 -0.24 -2.30
CA ALA A 24 -4.02 0.08 -1.52
C ALA A 24 -3.23 1.29 -2.09
N SER A 25 -2.41 1.92 -1.25
CA SER A 25 -1.53 2.99 -1.73
C SER A 25 -0.56 2.47 -2.79
N GLY A 26 -0.30 3.28 -3.84
CA GLY A 26 0.69 2.93 -4.87
C GLY A 26 0.24 1.94 -5.95
N VAL A 27 -1.02 1.44 -5.95
CA VAL A 27 -1.51 0.50 -6.98
C VAL A 27 -1.82 1.16 -8.33
N GLY A 28 -1.79 2.50 -8.43
CA GLY A 28 -2.02 3.24 -9.68
C GLY A 28 -3.38 3.92 -9.81
N LYS A 29 -4.15 4.11 -8.73
CA LYS A 29 -5.46 4.81 -8.74
C LYS A 29 -5.40 6.15 -9.43
N THR A 30 -4.55 7.05 -8.93
CA THR A 30 -4.33 8.40 -9.48
C THR A 30 -3.97 8.36 -10.96
N HIS A 31 -3.11 7.41 -11.38
CA HIS A 31 -2.73 7.24 -12.78
C HIS A 31 -3.94 6.88 -13.65
N LEU A 32 -4.76 5.94 -13.19
CA LEU A 32 -5.93 5.47 -13.93
C LEU A 32 -6.99 6.58 -14.07
N ILE A 33 -7.33 7.29 -12.99
CA ILE A 33 -8.34 8.38 -13.07
C ILE A 33 -7.86 9.54 -13.93
N ASN A 34 -6.56 9.86 -13.90
CA ASN A 34 -5.96 10.86 -14.79
C ASN A 34 -5.99 10.40 -16.26
N ALA A 35 -5.70 9.13 -16.53
CA ALA A 35 -5.78 8.57 -17.87
C ALA A 35 -7.21 8.63 -18.44
N ILE A 36 -8.22 8.35 -17.60
CA ILE A 36 -9.63 8.49 -17.98
C ILE A 36 -9.94 9.96 -18.30
N GLY A 37 -9.54 10.90 -17.43
CA GLY A 37 -9.75 12.33 -17.64
C GLY A 37 -9.08 12.85 -18.91
N ALA A 38 -7.84 12.45 -19.17
CA ALA A 38 -7.09 12.80 -20.38
C ALA A 38 -7.80 12.26 -21.65
N LYS A 39 -8.27 11.00 -21.59
CA LYS A 39 -8.99 10.38 -22.71
C LYS A 39 -10.33 11.06 -22.97
N ILE A 40 -11.07 11.45 -21.93
CA ILE A 40 -12.30 12.26 -22.09
C ILE A 40 -11.96 13.58 -22.78
N LYS A 41 -10.91 14.26 -22.38
CA LYS A 41 -10.52 15.54 -22.96
C LYS A 41 -10.05 15.41 -24.41
N GLU A 42 -9.44 14.29 -24.77
CA GLU A 42 -9.07 13.96 -26.15
C GLU A 42 -10.31 13.75 -27.04
N LEU A 43 -11.29 12.97 -26.55
CA LEU A 43 -12.50 12.60 -27.30
C LEU A 43 -13.56 13.72 -27.29
N HIS A 44 -13.60 14.53 -26.23
CA HIS A 44 -14.59 15.58 -25.99
C HIS A 44 -13.92 16.89 -25.58
N PRO A 45 -13.22 17.59 -26.50
CA PRO A 45 -12.48 18.82 -26.19
C PRO A 45 -13.33 19.94 -25.58
N GLU A 46 -14.62 19.96 -25.87
CA GLU A 46 -15.60 20.93 -25.37
C GLU A 46 -15.96 20.71 -23.89
N LYS A 47 -15.76 19.51 -23.36
CA LYS A 47 -16.10 19.19 -21.97
C LYS A 47 -15.12 19.82 -20.99
N ARG A 48 -15.66 20.35 -19.89
CA ARG A 48 -14.86 20.85 -18.76
C ARG A 48 -14.51 19.70 -17.85
N VAL A 49 -13.30 19.16 -17.97
CA VAL A 49 -12.75 18.10 -17.12
C VAL A 49 -11.85 18.73 -16.07
N LEU A 50 -12.17 18.53 -14.80
CA LEU A 50 -11.38 19.02 -13.67
C LEU A 50 -10.88 17.84 -12.84
N TYR A 51 -9.57 17.76 -12.66
CA TYR A 51 -8.92 16.92 -11.64
C TYR A 51 -8.53 17.78 -10.43
N VAL A 52 -8.86 17.31 -9.25
CA VAL A 52 -8.48 17.94 -7.98
C VAL A 52 -8.24 16.87 -6.92
N SER A 53 -7.21 17.01 -6.08
CA SER A 53 -7.12 16.19 -4.87
C SER A 53 -8.10 16.70 -3.81
N ALA A 54 -8.59 15.82 -2.94
CA ALA A 54 -9.45 16.22 -1.84
C ALA A 54 -8.79 17.27 -0.94
N HIS A 55 -7.47 17.15 -0.73
CA HIS A 55 -6.69 18.17 -0.02
C HIS A 55 -6.75 19.55 -0.69
N LEU A 56 -6.49 19.62 -2.00
CA LEU A 56 -6.54 20.89 -2.73
C LEU A 56 -7.94 21.50 -2.73
N PHE A 57 -8.98 20.65 -2.89
CA PHE A 57 -10.38 21.10 -2.76
C PHE A 57 -10.63 21.74 -1.39
N GLN A 58 -10.14 21.12 -0.31
CA GLN A 58 -10.29 21.64 1.06
C GLN A 58 -9.56 22.97 1.26
N VAL A 59 -8.34 23.11 0.71
CA VAL A 59 -7.60 24.37 0.74
C VAL A 59 -8.36 25.47 0.01
N GLN A 60 -8.80 25.23 -1.22
CA GLN A 60 -9.58 26.19 -2.02
C GLN A 60 -10.90 26.58 -1.34
N TYR A 61 -11.61 25.61 -0.75
CA TYR A 61 -12.82 25.88 0.04
C TYR A 61 -12.52 26.77 1.25
N THR A 62 -11.47 26.47 2.00
CA THR A 62 -11.09 27.26 3.18
C THR A 62 -10.73 28.70 2.79
N ASP A 63 -10.02 28.88 1.69
CA ASP A 63 -9.69 30.22 1.15
C ASP A 63 -10.94 30.98 0.70
N SER A 64 -11.90 30.28 0.08
CA SER A 64 -13.18 30.89 -0.30
C SER A 64 -14.00 31.37 0.90
N VAL A 65 -13.94 30.63 2.01
CA VAL A 65 -14.57 31.04 3.29
C VAL A 65 -13.89 32.29 3.85
N ARG A 66 -12.56 32.33 3.86
CA ARG A 66 -11.81 33.50 4.35
C ARG A 66 -12.08 34.77 3.52
N ASN A 67 -12.26 34.59 2.21
CA ASN A 67 -12.48 35.68 1.27
C ASN A 67 -13.97 36.02 1.04
N ASN A 68 -14.90 35.34 1.73
CA ASN A 68 -16.35 35.48 1.54
C ASN A 68 -16.82 35.18 0.09
N THR A 69 -16.16 34.25 -0.60
CA THR A 69 -16.43 33.89 -2.01
C THR A 69 -16.94 32.45 -2.16
N VAL A 70 -17.53 31.87 -1.11
CA VAL A 70 -18.03 30.48 -1.11
C VAL A 70 -19.04 30.23 -2.22
N ASN A 71 -19.90 31.20 -2.51
CA ASN A 71 -20.88 31.06 -3.60
C ASN A 71 -20.23 30.93 -4.97
N ASP A 72 -19.15 31.67 -5.22
CA ASP A 72 -18.42 31.61 -6.48
C ASP A 72 -17.65 30.30 -6.60
N PHE A 73 -17.06 29.83 -5.49
CA PHE A 73 -16.46 28.50 -5.40
C PHE A 73 -17.45 27.41 -5.78
N ILE A 74 -18.63 27.39 -5.18
CA ILE A 74 -19.66 26.40 -5.49
C ILE A 74 -20.11 26.50 -6.96
N LYS A 75 -20.40 27.70 -7.44
CA LYS A 75 -20.79 27.94 -8.83
C LYS A 75 -19.72 27.44 -9.83
N PHE A 76 -18.44 27.70 -9.53
CA PHE A 76 -17.34 27.21 -10.38
C PHE A 76 -17.40 25.69 -10.53
N TYR A 77 -17.47 24.94 -9.41
CA TYR A 77 -17.53 23.49 -9.46
C TYR A 77 -18.79 22.96 -10.15
N GLN A 78 -19.92 23.66 -10.04
CA GLN A 78 -21.17 23.33 -10.72
C GLN A 78 -21.10 23.47 -12.26
N THR A 79 -20.15 24.22 -12.79
CA THR A 79 -19.94 24.35 -14.24
C THR A 79 -19.17 23.18 -14.86
N ILE A 80 -18.57 22.31 -14.06
CA ILE A 80 -17.72 21.21 -14.50
C ILE A 80 -18.59 20.09 -15.10
N ASP A 81 -18.14 19.50 -16.20
CA ASP A 81 -18.83 18.36 -16.85
C ASP A 81 -18.34 17.01 -16.32
N VAL A 82 -17.04 16.94 -15.99
CA VAL A 82 -16.41 15.73 -15.41
C VAL A 82 -15.54 16.17 -14.25
N LEU A 83 -15.95 15.82 -13.03
CA LEU A 83 -15.20 16.10 -11.82
C LEU A 83 -14.48 14.84 -11.33
N ILE A 84 -13.16 14.91 -11.24
CA ILE A 84 -12.30 13.85 -10.74
C ILE A 84 -11.75 14.31 -9.40
N VAL A 85 -12.05 13.58 -8.32
CA VAL A 85 -11.54 13.88 -6.97
C VAL A 85 -10.70 12.73 -6.48
N ASP A 86 -9.42 13.01 -6.26
CA ASP A 86 -8.46 12.02 -5.79
C ASP A 86 -8.33 12.07 -4.26
N ASP A 87 -8.14 10.89 -3.66
CA ASP A 87 -7.93 10.70 -2.23
C ASP A 87 -9.07 11.26 -1.35
N ILE A 88 -10.31 10.88 -1.67
CA ILE A 88 -11.53 11.37 -1.00
C ILE A 88 -11.55 11.11 0.51
N GLN A 89 -10.78 10.13 1.02
CA GLN A 89 -10.64 9.85 2.46
C GLN A 89 -10.09 11.04 3.25
N GLU A 90 -9.43 12.00 2.60
CA GLU A 90 -8.93 13.22 3.27
C GLU A 90 -10.04 14.17 3.74
N PHE A 91 -11.28 13.99 3.25
CA PHE A 91 -12.44 14.71 3.79
C PHE A 91 -12.89 14.18 5.16
N ALA A 92 -12.39 13.04 5.62
CA ALA A 92 -12.80 12.45 6.89
C ALA A 92 -12.61 13.41 8.07
N GLY A 93 -13.65 13.58 8.90
CA GLY A 93 -13.64 14.48 10.04
C GLY A 93 -13.82 15.97 9.72
N VAL A 94 -13.83 16.38 8.44
CA VAL A 94 -13.96 17.79 8.03
C VAL A 94 -15.38 18.10 7.57
N THR A 95 -16.32 18.17 8.52
CA THR A 95 -17.77 18.28 8.29
C THR A 95 -18.16 19.42 7.34
N ARG A 96 -17.55 20.60 7.48
CA ARG A 96 -17.89 21.76 6.61
C ARG A 96 -17.54 21.51 5.15
N THR A 97 -16.38 20.92 4.89
CA THR A 97 -15.96 20.55 3.54
C THR A 97 -16.85 19.44 2.97
N GLN A 98 -17.17 18.42 3.76
CA GLN A 98 -18.10 17.36 3.38
C GLN A 98 -19.47 17.91 2.98
N ASN A 99 -20.02 18.84 3.74
CA ASN A 99 -21.31 19.48 3.43
C ASN A 99 -21.27 20.22 2.09
N THR A 100 -20.24 21.01 1.86
CA THR A 100 -20.09 21.78 0.60
C THR A 100 -19.89 20.84 -0.57
N PHE A 101 -19.02 19.83 -0.43
CA PHE A 101 -18.83 18.82 -1.46
C PHE A 101 -20.11 18.03 -1.75
N PHE A 102 -20.91 17.70 -0.73
CA PHE A 102 -22.20 17.02 -0.91
C PHE A 102 -23.17 17.84 -1.77
N HIS A 103 -23.24 19.15 -1.59
CA HIS A 103 -24.05 20.03 -2.44
C HIS A 103 -23.58 20.06 -3.88
N ILE A 104 -22.27 20.16 -4.11
CA ILE A 104 -21.66 20.12 -5.44
C ILE A 104 -21.91 18.75 -6.08
N PHE A 105 -21.66 17.66 -5.35
CA PHE A 105 -21.87 16.29 -5.80
C PHE A 105 -23.31 16.06 -6.29
N ASN A 106 -24.29 16.41 -5.47
CA ASN A 106 -25.72 16.26 -5.83
C ASN A 106 -26.08 17.08 -7.06
N HIS A 107 -25.60 18.33 -7.15
CA HIS A 107 -25.85 19.18 -8.33
C HIS A 107 -25.29 18.53 -9.60
N LEU A 108 -24.05 18.08 -9.57
CA LEU A 108 -23.41 17.44 -10.73
C LEU A 108 -24.14 16.16 -11.12
N GLN A 109 -24.48 15.31 -10.16
CA GLN A 109 -25.21 14.06 -10.43
C GLN A 109 -26.59 14.29 -11.03
N GLN A 110 -27.38 15.24 -10.47
CA GLN A 110 -28.72 15.59 -10.97
C GLN A 110 -28.69 16.16 -12.40
N ASN A 111 -27.60 16.83 -12.76
CA ASN A 111 -27.42 17.41 -14.10
C ASN A 111 -26.69 16.45 -15.07
N GLY A 112 -26.58 15.16 -14.74
CA GLY A 112 -25.95 14.15 -15.60
C GLY A 112 -24.45 14.36 -15.83
N LYS A 113 -23.76 15.10 -14.93
CA LYS A 113 -22.32 15.31 -14.98
C LYS A 113 -21.58 14.11 -14.38
N GLN A 114 -20.45 13.73 -14.94
CA GLN A 114 -19.67 12.58 -14.48
C GLN A 114 -18.86 12.90 -13.23
N LEU A 115 -18.90 12.01 -12.26
CA LEU A 115 -18.09 12.03 -11.05
C LEU A 115 -17.16 10.80 -11.05
N ILE A 116 -15.88 11.03 -10.78
CA ILE A 116 -14.86 9.99 -10.63
C ILE A 116 -14.13 10.27 -9.31
N LEU A 117 -14.15 9.31 -8.41
CA LEU A 117 -13.58 9.44 -7.07
C LEU A 117 -12.55 8.35 -6.85
N SER A 118 -11.46 8.67 -6.16
CA SER A 118 -10.52 7.66 -5.68
C SER A 118 -10.39 7.64 -4.17
N SER A 119 -10.02 6.49 -3.61
CA SER A 119 -9.77 6.32 -2.18
C SER A 119 -8.74 5.22 -1.91
N ASP A 120 -8.11 5.26 -0.74
CA ASP A 120 -7.24 4.19 -0.24
C ASP A 120 -8.04 2.98 0.29
N ARG A 121 -9.35 3.15 0.52
CA ARG A 121 -10.26 2.13 1.09
C ARG A 121 -11.65 2.21 0.50
N SER A 122 -12.44 1.14 0.66
CA SER A 122 -13.82 1.08 0.18
C SER A 122 -14.73 2.12 0.88
N PRO A 123 -15.85 2.54 0.25
CA PRO A 123 -16.78 3.47 0.88
C PRO A 123 -17.27 3.02 2.26
N ALA A 124 -17.43 1.71 2.47
CA ALA A 124 -17.88 1.16 3.75
C ALA A 124 -16.85 1.35 4.89
N MET A 125 -15.59 1.52 4.56
CA MET A 125 -14.47 1.66 5.52
C MET A 125 -14.04 3.12 5.73
N LEU A 126 -14.76 4.10 5.16
CA LEU A 126 -14.47 5.53 5.30
C LEU A 126 -14.95 6.05 6.66
N GLN A 127 -14.15 5.85 7.71
CA GLN A 127 -14.43 6.40 9.03
C GLN A 127 -14.31 7.92 9.03
N GLY A 128 -15.22 8.63 9.75
CA GLY A 128 -15.26 10.08 9.78
C GLY A 128 -15.90 10.75 8.55
N MET A 129 -16.43 9.95 7.61
CA MET A 129 -17.25 10.42 6.50
C MET A 129 -18.73 10.35 6.89
N GLU A 130 -19.53 11.37 6.54
CA GLU A 130 -20.96 11.37 6.79
C GLU A 130 -21.67 10.25 6.02
N GLU A 131 -22.63 9.57 6.65
CA GLU A 131 -23.33 8.41 6.09
C GLU A 131 -24.01 8.73 4.73
N ARG A 132 -24.56 9.95 4.59
CA ARG A 132 -25.16 10.41 3.34
C ARG A 132 -24.16 10.45 2.17
N MET A 133 -22.87 10.75 2.44
CA MET A 133 -21.79 10.71 1.43
C MET A 133 -21.47 9.28 1.07
N ILE A 134 -21.30 8.40 2.06
CA ILE A 134 -21.05 6.96 1.87
C ILE A 134 -22.16 6.33 0.99
N THR A 135 -23.40 6.67 1.25
CA THR A 135 -24.55 6.20 0.46
C THR A 135 -24.44 6.64 -1.00
N ARG A 136 -24.06 7.89 -1.24
CA ARG A 136 -23.87 8.43 -2.61
C ARG A 136 -22.70 7.77 -3.33
N PHE A 137 -21.60 7.52 -2.65
CA PHE A 137 -20.45 6.82 -3.24
C PHE A 137 -20.79 5.39 -3.67
N LYS A 138 -21.68 4.72 -2.95
CA LYS A 138 -22.16 3.36 -3.27
C LYS A 138 -23.20 3.31 -4.39
N TRP A 139 -23.80 4.43 -4.76
CA TRP A 139 -24.91 4.43 -5.76
C TRP A 139 -24.46 4.03 -7.15
N GLY A 140 -23.26 4.47 -7.58
CA GLY A 140 -22.72 4.15 -8.90
C GLY A 140 -21.88 2.88 -8.91
N MET A 141 -20.78 2.91 -9.64
CA MET A 141 -19.85 1.79 -9.70
C MET A 141 -18.74 1.94 -8.66
N VAL A 142 -18.62 0.97 -7.78
CA VAL A 142 -17.50 0.83 -6.85
C VAL A 142 -16.56 -0.27 -7.38
N ALA A 143 -15.32 0.08 -7.66
CA ALA A 143 -14.33 -0.83 -8.24
C ALA A 143 -13.05 -0.84 -7.39
N GLU A 144 -12.57 -2.03 -7.09
CA GLU A 144 -11.27 -2.21 -6.44
C GLU A 144 -10.16 -2.30 -7.48
N LEU A 145 -9.07 -1.59 -7.22
CA LEU A 145 -7.83 -1.71 -7.98
C LEU A 145 -6.85 -2.57 -7.17
N GLU A 146 -6.69 -3.80 -7.61
CA GLU A 146 -5.78 -4.77 -6.99
C GLU A 146 -4.32 -4.45 -7.33
N LYS A 147 -3.40 -5.08 -6.59
CA LYS A 147 -1.97 -5.01 -6.90
C LYS A 147 -1.71 -5.56 -8.31
N PRO A 148 -0.81 -4.94 -9.08
CA PRO A 148 -0.53 -5.37 -10.45
C PRO A 148 0.09 -6.77 -10.47
N THR A 149 -0.31 -7.57 -11.45
CA THR A 149 0.30 -8.87 -11.74
C THR A 149 1.76 -8.70 -12.19
N ILE A 150 2.56 -9.77 -12.16
CA ILE A 150 3.96 -9.75 -12.63
C ILE A 150 4.06 -9.20 -14.06
N GLU A 151 3.19 -9.66 -14.96
CA GLU A 151 3.19 -9.20 -16.35
C GLU A 151 2.88 -7.70 -16.46
N LEU A 152 1.88 -7.22 -15.73
CA LEU A 152 1.57 -5.79 -15.70
C LEU A 152 2.71 -4.97 -15.11
N ARG A 153 3.42 -5.48 -14.09
CA ARG A 153 4.62 -4.82 -13.55
C ARG A 153 5.74 -4.73 -14.59
N LYS A 154 5.99 -5.80 -15.35
CA LYS A 154 6.96 -5.78 -16.46
C LYS A 154 6.60 -4.74 -17.51
N ASP A 155 5.32 -4.65 -17.89
CA ASP A 155 4.87 -3.67 -18.87
C ASP A 155 4.96 -2.23 -18.37
N ILE A 156 4.66 -2.00 -17.09
CA ILE A 156 4.86 -0.69 -16.43
C ILE A 156 6.35 -0.30 -16.47
N LEU A 157 7.24 -1.22 -16.08
CA LEU A 157 8.70 -1.00 -16.11
C LEU A 157 9.19 -0.69 -17.52
N ARG A 158 8.83 -1.50 -18.52
CA ARG A 158 9.20 -1.29 -19.93
C ARG A 158 8.71 0.06 -20.44
N SER A 159 7.45 0.41 -20.16
CA SER A 159 6.86 1.70 -20.57
C SER A 159 7.61 2.89 -19.95
N LYS A 160 7.92 2.79 -18.65
CA LYS A 160 8.66 3.84 -17.93
C LYS A 160 10.08 3.99 -18.47
N ILE A 161 10.82 2.89 -18.60
CA ILE A 161 12.18 2.83 -19.11
C ILE A 161 12.24 3.42 -20.53
N LYS A 162 11.29 3.04 -21.40
CA LYS A 162 11.20 3.57 -22.77
C LYS A 162 10.90 5.08 -22.79
N ARG A 163 9.95 5.52 -21.96
CA ARG A 163 9.55 6.95 -21.88
C ARG A 163 10.71 7.82 -21.41
N ASP A 164 11.49 7.33 -20.47
CA ASP A 164 12.62 8.07 -19.89
C ASP A 164 13.90 7.90 -20.71
N GLY A 165 13.84 7.22 -21.89
CA GLY A 165 14.96 7.02 -22.80
C GLY A 165 16.08 6.11 -22.24
N LEU A 166 15.75 5.27 -21.26
CA LEU A 166 16.70 4.42 -20.56
C LEU A 166 16.88 3.07 -21.26
N LYS A 167 17.97 2.37 -20.94
CA LYS A 167 18.23 1.00 -21.42
C LYS A 167 18.46 0.08 -20.23
N PHE A 168 17.61 -0.93 -20.11
CA PHE A 168 17.69 -1.97 -19.09
C PHE A 168 17.67 -3.33 -19.79
N PRO A 169 18.54 -4.28 -19.43
CA PRO A 169 18.41 -5.67 -19.86
C PRO A 169 17.08 -6.27 -19.40
N GLU A 170 16.49 -7.14 -20.21
CA GLU A 170 15.20 -7.77 -19.90
C GLU A 170 15.25 -8.64 -18.63
N GLU A 171 16.40 -9.23 -18.33
CA GLU A 171 16.65 -9.97 -17.09
C GLU A 171 16.51 -9.07 -15.84
N VAL A 172 16.97 -7.81 -15.92
CA VAL A 172 16.85 -6.82 -14.85
C VAL A 172 15.38 -6.43 -14.66
N ILE A 173 14.64 -6.20 -15.75
CA ILE A 173 13.22 -5.89 -15.71
C ILE A 173 12.43 -7.03 -15.06
N SER A 174 12.70 -8.27 -15.46
CA SER A 174 12.08 -9.47 -14.90
C SER A 174 12.38 -9.60 -13.41
N PHE A 175 13.64 -9.46 -13.02
CA PHE A 175 14.07 -9.52 -11.63
C PHE A 175 13.35 -8.47 -10.74
N ILE A 176 13.29 -7.20 -11.19
CA ILE A 176 12.60 -6.14 -10.46
C ILE A 176 11.12 -6.48 -10.33
N ALA A 177 10.46 -6.89 -11.42
CA ALA A 177 9.02 -7.20 -11.41
C ALA A 177 8.65 -8.38 -10.50
N GLU A 178 9.54 -9.35 -10.31
CA GLU A 178 9.34 -10.51 -9.45
C GLU A 178 9.52 -10.17 -7.97
N ASN A 179 10.49 -9.31 -7.64
CA ASN A 179 10.88 -9.05 -6.26
C ASN A 179 10.24 -7.80 -5.66
N VAL A 180 9.67 -6.89 -6.46
CA VAL A 180 9.02 -5.65 -6.01
C VAL A 180 7.53 -5.74 -6.26
N CYS A 181 6.79 -6.12 -5.22
CA CYS A 181 5.37 -6.50 -5.35
C CYS A 181 4.40 -5.49 -4.72
N ASP A 182 4.88 -4.57 -3.88
CA ASP A 182 4.01 -3.81 -2.99
C ASP A 182 3.37 -2.60 -3.67
N SER A 183 4.12 -1.83 -4.43
CA SER A 183 3.58 -0.64 -5.04
C SER A 183 4.27 -0.30 -6.38
N VAL A 184 3.52 0.33 -7.29
CA VAL A 184 4.07 0.87 -8.55
C VAL A 184 5.07 1.99 -8.27
N ARG A 185 4.89 2.74 -7.16
CA ARG A 185 5.84 3.78 -6.74
C ARG A 185 7.20 3.18 -6.39
N ASP A 186 7.21 2.00 -5.77
CA ASP A 186 8.47 1.32 -5.44
C ASP A 186 9.20 0.84 -6.70
N LEU A 187 8.47 0.36 -7.71
CA LEU A 187 9.03 0.03 -9.02
C LEU A 187 9.71 1.26 -9.64
N GLU A 188 9.05 2.42 -9.63
CA GLU A 188 9.61 3.68 -10.13
C GLU A 188 10.84 4.12 -9.33
N GLY A 189 10.76 4.06 -7.99
CA GLY A 189 11.86 4.40 -7.09
C GLY A 189 13.11 3.55 -7.33
N ILE A 190 12.92 2.25 -7.61
CA ILE A 190 14.02 1.33 -7.92
C ILE A 190 14.67 1.68 -9.26
N ILE A 191 13.89 1.97 -10.32
CA ILE A 191 14.45 2.42 -11.60
C ILE A 191 15.35 3.65 -11.40
N ILE A 192 14.83 4.66 -10.69
CA ILE A 192 15.55 5.90 -10.40
C ILE A 192 16.84 5.60 -9.61
N SER A 193 16.78 4.73 -8.62
CA SER A 193 17.94 4.35 -7.79
C SER A 193 18.99 3.61 -8.59
N ILE A 194 18.60 2.67 -9.44
CA ILE A 194 19.53 1.93 -10.34
C ILE A 194 20.21 2.91 -11.28
N MET A 195 19.46 3.82 -11.90
CA MET A 195 20.01 4.80 -12.83
C MET A 195 20.96 5.78 -12.15
N ALA A 196 20.62 6.27 -10.95
CA ALA A 196 21.50 7.13 -10.18
C ALA A 196 22.84 6.44 -9.87
N HIS A 197 22.80 5.18 -9.43
CA HIS A 197 24.01 4.40 -9.19
C HIS A 197 24.82 4.13 -10.46
N ALA A 198 24.16 3.75 -11.56
CA ALA A 198 24.82 3.52 -12.84
C ALA A 198 25.55 4.77 -13.35
N THR A 199 24.90 5.94 -13.22
CA THR A 199 25.45 7.23 -13.60
C THR A 199 26.62 7.66 -12.71
N ILE A 200 26.47 7.58 -11.38
CA ILE A 200 27.51 8.01 -10.43
C ILE A 200 28.78 7.17 -10.59
N TYR A 201 28.67 5.87 -10.81
CA TYR A 201 29.81 4.97 -10.93
C TYR A 201 30.24 4.71 -12.37
N ASN A 202 29.66 5.42 -13.36
CA ASN A 202 29.89 5.26 -14.80
C ASN A 202 29.89 3.79 -15.24
N ARG A 203 28.84 3.08 -14.89
CA ARG A 203 28.72 1.62 -15.04
C ARG A 203 27.41 1.31 -15.78
N GLU A 204 27.40 0.26 -16.58
CA GLU A 204 26.17 -0.25 -17.20
C GLU A 204 25.21 -0.85 -16.17
N VAL A 205 23.91 -0.82 -16.51
CA VAL A 205 22.88 -1.48 -15.69
C VAL A 205 22.96 -2.98 -15.92
N ASP A 206 23.27 -3.72 -14.86
CA ASP A 206 23.34 -5.16 -14.85
C ASP A 206 22.53 -5.77 -13.69
N LEU A 207 22.39 -7.08 -13.71
CA LEU A 207 21.61 -7.82 -12.70
C LEU A 207 22.22 -7.69 -11.30
N ASP A 208 23.56 -7.66 -11.16
CA ASP A 208 24.23 -7.51 -9.86
C ASP A 208 23.91 -6.15 -9.21
N LEU A 209 23.93 -5.08 -9.99
CA LEU A 209 23.52 -3.76 -9.52
C LEU A 209 22.06 -3.75 -9.10
N ALA A 210 21.16 -4.33 -9.90
CA ALA A 210 19.74 -4.41 -9.59
C ALA A 210 19.50 -5.21 -8.31
N GLN A 211 20.14 -6.35 -8.12
CA GLN A 211 20.03 -7.18 -6.92
C GLN A 211 20.46 -6.42 -5.67
N ARG A 212 21.55 -5.68 -5.73
CA ARG A 212 22.04 -4.89 -4.59
C ARG A 212 21.08 -3.77 -4.19
N ILE A 213 20.47 -3.11 -5.18
CA ILE A 213 19.55 -2.00 -4.91
C ILE A 213 18.21 -2.53 -4.43
N VAL A 214 17.65 -3.55 -5.10
CA VAL A 214 16.37 -4.16 -4.70
C VAL A 214 16.46 -4.71 -3.28
N ARG A 215 17.55 -5.42 -2.91
CA ARG A 215 17.74 -5.91 -1.54
C ARG A 215 17.69 -4.79 -0.50
N LYS A 216 18.29 -3.63 -0.79
CA LYS A 216 18.23 -2.48 0.13
C LYS A 216 16.82 -1.93 0.29
N VAL A 217 16.07 -1.81 -0.80
CA VAL A 217 14.72 -1.24 -0.80
C VAL A 217 13.71 -2.23 -0.20
N VAL A 218 13.75 -3.50 -0.63
CA VAL A 218 12.83 -4.55 -0.14
C VAL A 218 13.11 -4.90 1.33
N ASN A 219 14.38 -4.87 1.78
CA ASN A 219 14.69 -5.07 3.20
C ASN A 219 14.20 -3.92 4.09
N TYR A 220 14.03 -2.69 3.55
CA TYR A 220 13.35 -1.61 4.27
C TYR A 220 11.83 -1.83 4.38
N THR A 221 11.25 -2.63 3.49
CA THR A 221 9.82 -2.99 3.48
C THR A 221 9.53 -4.37 4.07
N GLN A 222 10.55 -5.22 4.31
CA GLN A 222 10.34 -6.41 5.12
C GLN A 222 9.97 -5.95 6.52
N LYS A 223 8.73 -6.24 6.91
CA LYS A 223 8.22 -6.13 8.27
C LYS A 223 9.30 -6.64 9.22
N GLU A 224 9.84 -5.78 10.08
CA GLU A 224 10.76 -6.25 11.13
C GLU A 224 10.07 -7.41 11.84
N ILE A 225 10.70 -8.57 11.82
CA ILE A 225 10.17 -9.74 12.52
C ILE A 225 10.10 -9.37 14.00
N THR A 226 8.89 -9.28 14.51
CA THR A 226 8.69 -8.93 15.92
C THR A 226 8.80 -10.17 16.79
N ILE A 227 9.12 -9.97 18.07
CA ILE A 227 9.14 -11.07 19.05
C ILE A 227 7.77 -11.74 19.18
N GLU A 228 6.70 -11.00 18.93
CA GLU A 228 5.33 -11.53 18.92
C GLU A 228 5.10 -12.49 17.73
N ASP A 229 5.59 -12.13 16.55
CA ASP A 229 5.51 -13.00 15.36
C ASP A 229 6.26 -14.31 15.62
N ILE A 230 7.45 -14.26 16.23
CA ILE A 230 8.24 -15.44 16.60
C ILE A 230 7.49 -16.33 17.62
N ILE A 231 6.92 -15.72 18.66
CA ILE A 231 6.17 -16.48 19.68
C ILE A 231 4.94 -17.15 19.06
N ASN A 232 4.24 -16.47 18.16
CA ASN A 232 3.07 -17.03 17.46
C ASN A 232 3.49 -18.18 16.55
N THR A 233 4.53 -18.03 15.73
CA THR A 233 5.02 -19.10 14.84
C THR A 233 5.46 -20.34 15.65
N VAL A 234 6.19 -20.15 16.74
CA VAL A 234 6.60 -21.24 17.64
C VAL A 234 5.38 -21.89 18.32
N SER A 235 4.39 -21.08 18.73
CA SER A 235 3.12 -21.56 19.31
C SER A 235 2.39 -22.49 18.35
N ASP A 236 2.28 -22.10 17.09
CA ASP A 236 1.60 -22.87 16.05
C ASP A 236 2.37 -24.16 15.72
N HIS A 237 3.70 -24.10 15.57
CA HIS A 237 4.53 -25.25 15.26
C HIS A 237 4.50 -26.33 16.37
N PHE A 238 4.65 -25.92 17.63
CA PHE A 238 4.63 -26.86 18.77
C PHE A 238 3.22 -27.19 19.28
N ASN A 239 2.18 -26.59 18.69
CA ASN A 239 0.79 -26.67 19.14
C ASN A 239 0.63 -26.38 20.65
N ILE A 240 1.33 -25.32 21.12
CA ILE A 240 1.36 -24.88 22.51
C ILE A 240 0.94 -23.42 22.56
N SER A 241 -0.08 -23.06 23.36
CA SER A 241 -0.54 -21.66 23.41
C SER A 241 0.56 -20.69 23.85
N THR A 242 0.53 -19.48 23.29
CA THR A 242 1.46 -18.38 23.61
C THR A 242 1.51 -18.07 25.10
N ALA A 243 0.37 -18.21 25.79
CA ALA A 243 0.28 -18.06 27.25
C ALA A 243 1.10 -19.14 28.01
N LEU A 244 1.12 -20.37 27.53
CA LEU A 244 1.92 -21.46 28.10
C LEU A 244 3.43 -21.25 27.85
N ILE A 245 3.81 -20.78 26.67
CA ILE A 245 5.21 -20.42 26.37
C ILE A 245 5.72 -19.37 27.37
N ARG A 246 4.91 -18.37 27.69
CA ARG A 246 5.22 -17.31 28.67
C ARG A 246 5.06 -17.71 30.12
N SER A 247 4.48 -18.88 30.41
CA SER A 247 4.20 -19.33 31.76
C SER A 247 5.47 -19.82 32.50
N ALA A 248 5.34 -20.11 33.81
CA ALA A 248 6.38 -20.75 34.60
C ALA A 248 6.44 -22.29 34.44
N SER A 249 5.68 -22.87 33.49
CA SER A 249 5.63 -24.32 33.28
C SER A 249 7.01 -24.92 33.02
N ARG A 250 7.26 -26.08 33.65
CA ARG A 250 8.49 -26.87 33.51
C ARG A 250 8.29 -28.15 32.67
N LYS A 251 7.12 -28.32 32.03
CA LYS A 251 6.88 -29.42 31.11
C LYS A 251 7.89 -29.36 29.95
N ARG A 252 8.47 -30.53 29.61
CA ARG A 252 9.57 -30.62 28.62
C ARG A 252 9.24 -29.93 27.30
N GLU A 253 8.05 -30.17 26.74
CA GLU A 253 7.60 -29.58 25.48
C GLU A 253 7.52 -28.03 25.55
N VAL A 254 6.97 -27.49 26.65
CA VAL A 254 6.85 -26.05 26.85
C VAL A 254 8.23 -25.40 27.05
N VAL A 255 9.14 -26.09 27.73
CA VAL A 255 10.52 -25.61 27.90
C VAL A 255 11.25 -25.58 26.57
N GLN A 256 11.10 -26.61 25.75
CA GLN A 256 11.71 -26.69 24.43
C GLN A 256 11.17 -25.58 23.50
N ALA A 257 9.85 -25.41 23.39
CA ALA A 257 9.24 -24.34 22.63
C ALA A 257 9.74 -22.95 23.08
N ARG A 258 9.84 -22.74 24.38
CA ARG A 258 10.37 -21.49 24.96
C ARG A 258 11.82 -21.25 24.58
N GLN A 259 12.66 -22.28 24.61
CA GLN A 259 14.09 -22.20 24.25
C GLN A 259 14.25 -21.89 22.75
N VAL A 260 13.43 -22.52 21.88
CA VAL A 260 13.40 -22.23 20.45
C VAL A 260 12.97 -20.78 20.21
N ALA A 261 11.90 -20.30 20.88
CA ALA A 261 11.46 -18.91 20.77
C ALA A 261 12.56 -17.91 21.20
N MET A 262 13.28 -18.18 22.27
CA MET A 262 14.42 -17.36 22.72
C MET A 262 15.56 -17.35 21.71
N TYR A 263 15.88 -18.49 21.13
CA TYR A 263 16.93 -18.62 20.10
C TYR A 263 16.56 -17.85 18.83
N LEU A 264 15.36 -18.06 18.30
CA LEU A 264 14.87 -17.36 17.11
C LEU A 264 14.79 -15.85 17.34
N ALA A 265 14.28 -15.40 18.50
CA ALA A 265 14.25 -13.98 18.86
C ALA A 265 15.65 -13.37 18.90
N LYS A 266 16.66 -14.10 19.40
CA LYS A 266 18.03 -13.63 19.43
C LYS A 266 18.68 -13.59 18.06
N THR A 267 18.28 -14.48 17.15
CA THR A 267 18.85 -14.61 15.81
C THR A 267 18.22 -13.62 14.81
N HIS A 268 16.90 -13.38 14.93
CA HIS A 268 16.11 -12.62 13.94
C HIS A 268 15.66 -11.23 14.42
N THR A 269 16.00 -10.83 15.65
CA THR A 269 15.70 -9.48 16.16
C THR A 269 16.94 -8.84 16.77
N GLU A 270 16.97 -7.51 16.79
CA GLU A 270 18.05 -6.75 17.46
C GLU A 270 17.85 -6.61 18.99
N LEU A 271 16.93 -7.38 19.57
CA LEU A 271 16.62 -7.28 20.99
C LEU A 271 17.77 -7.80 21.88
N SER A 272 18.02 -7.11 22.98
CA SER A 272 18.95 -7.60 24.01
C SER A 272 18.38 -8.84 24.70
N SER A 273 19.26 -9.74 25.17
CA SER A 273 18.85 -10.96 25.88
C SER A 273 17.96 -10.67 27.11
N ALA A 274 18.18 -9.54 27.78
CA ALA A 274 17.35 -9.10 28.91
C ALA A 274 15.90 -8.76 28.43
N ARG A 275 15.77 -8.06 27.31
CA ARG A 275 14.46 -7.75 26.70
C ARG A 275 13.75 -9.01 26.22
N ILE A 276 14.44 -9.91 25.52
CA ILE A 276 13.89 -11.21 25.10
C ILE A 276 13.35 -11.99 26.31
N GLY A 277 14.12 -12.06 27.40
CA GLY A 277 13.71 -12.72 28.63
C GLY A 277 12.44 -12.13 29.24
N SER A 278 12.29 -10.78 29.22
CA SER A 278 11.09 -10.11 29.73
C SER A 278 9.84 -10.44 28.94
N TYR A 279 9.94 -10.55 27.61
CA TYR A 279 8.82 -10.93 26.74
C TYR A 279 8.44 -12.42 26.84
N ILE A 280 9.42 -13.31 27.08
CA ILE A 280 9.22 -14.76 27.11
C ILE A 280 9.18 -15.27 28.57
N GLY A 281 8.21 -14.77 29.34
CA GLY A 281 7.89 -15.26 30.67
C GLY A 281 8.77 -14.69 31.79
N ASN A 282 9.24 -13.45 31.63
CA ASN A 282 10.02 -12.68 32.60
C ASN A 282 11.26 -13.46 33.13
N ARG A 283 12.06 -13.95 32.17
CA ARG A 283 13.30 -14.69 32.44
C ARG A 283 14.51 -13.75 32.43
N ASP A 284 15.53 -14.13 33.18
CA ASP A 284 16.79 -13.40 33.19
C ASP A 284 17.61 -13.58 31.90
N HIS A 285 18.56 -12.71 31.66
CA HIS A 285 19.41 -12.76 30.47
C HIS A 285 20.26 -14.04 30.41
N ALA A 286 20.65 -14.61 31.55
CA ALA A 286 21.46 -15.83 31.64
C ALA A 286 20.63 -17.03 31.11
N THR A 287 19.33 -17.12 31.45
CA THR A 287 18.43 -18.13 30.95
C THR A 287 18.31 -18.05 29.43
N VAL A 288 18.23 -16.86 28.85
CA VAL A 288 18.16 -16.67 27.38
C VAL A 288 19.46 -17.11 26.71
N LEU A 289 20.61 -16.73 27.26
CA LEU A 289 21.92 -17.14 26.73
C LEU A 289 22.13 -18.64 26.79
N HIS A 290 21.71 -19.27 27.90
CA HIS A 290 21.76 -20.72 28.05
C HIS A 290 20.84 -21.44 27.02
N ALA A 291 19.62 -20.93 26.83
CA ALA A 291 18.69 -21.46 25.83
C ALA A 291 19.29 -21.37 24.41
N CYS A 292 19.88 -20.22 24.07
CA CYS A 292 20.52 -20.03 22.76
C CYS A 292 21.68 -21.00 22.52
N LYS A 293 22.51 -21.23 23.55
CA LYS A 293 23.62 -22.18 23.46
C LYS A 293 23.09 -23.62 23.27
N LEU A 294 22.11 -24.02 24.07
CA LEU A 294 21.54 -25.37 24.02
C LEU A 294 20.90 -25.68 22.66
N ILE A 295 20.14 -24.74 22.09
CA ILE A 295 19.53 -24.92 20.77
C ILE A 295 20.61 -24.98 19.68
N LYS A 296 21.66 -24.16 19.78
CA LYS A 296 22.79 -24.21 18.86
C LYS A 296 23.52 -25.56 18.91
N ASP A 297 23.80 -26.06 20.09
CA ASP A 297 24.44 -27.37 20.28
C ASP A 297 23.53 -28.52 19.73
N LEU A 298 22.21 -28.43 19.94
CA LEU A 298 21.25 -29.40 19.39
C LEU A 298 21.19 -29.36 17.85
N LYS A 299 21.25 -28.16 17.27
CA LYS A 299 21.26 -27.97 15.80
C LYS A 299 22.46 -28.65 15.14
N GLU A 300 23.61 -28.70 15.82
CA GLU A 300 24.83 -29.35 15.31
C GLU A 300 24.78 -30.87 15.41
N VAL A 301 24.07 -31.43 16.40
CA VAL A 301 24.05 -32.87 16.72
C VAL A 301 22.85 -33.59 16.09
N ASP A 302 21.68 -32.96 16.02
CA ASP A 302 20.43 -33.55 15.58
C ASP A 302 19.95 -32.97 14.26
N LYS A 303 20.13 -33.75 13.17
CA LYS A 303 19.72 -33.35 11.81
C LYS A 303 18.20 -33.18 11.65
N THR A 304 17.41 -33.97 12.39
CA THR A 304 15.94 -33.85 12.34
C THR A 304 15.47 -32.59 13.02
N PHE A 305 16.01 -32.26 14.19
CA PHE A 305 15.74 -31.04 14.88
C PHE A 305 16.18 -29.80 14.08
N ASN A 306 17.31 -29.90 13.34
CA ASN A 306 17.74 -28.84 12.46
C ASN A 306 16.75 -28.58 11.31
N SER A 307 16.24 -29.64 10.67
CA SER A 307 15.23 -29.53 9.62
C SER A 307 13.91 -28.92 10.13
N ASP A 308 13.49 -29.32 11.35
CA ASP A 308 12.31 -28.76 12.00
C ASP A 308 12.49 -27.26 12.31
N LEU A 309 13.67 -26.87 12.79
CA LEU A 309 14.00 -25.48 13.10
C LEU A 309 14.05 -24.59 11.85
N ASP A 310 14.51 -25.15 10.72
CA ASP A 310 14.55 -24.44 9.43
C ASP A 310 13.14 -24.30 8.79
N THR A 311 12.15 -25.04 9.31
CA THR A 311 10.75 -24.96 8.87
C THR A 311 9.95 -23.92 9.67
N ILE A 312 10.44 -23.54 10.85
CA ILE A 312 9.86 -22.50 11.71
C ILE A 312 10.31 -21.12 11.23
#